data_b3a363a7264afef70c41839b24cf22f2
#
_entry.id   b3a363a7264afef70c41839b24cf22f2
#
_cell.length_a   1.000
_cell.length_b   1.000
_cell.length_c   1.000
_cell.angle_alpha   90.00
_cell.angle_beta   90.00
_cell.angle_gamma   90.00
#
_symmetry.space_group_name_H-M   'P 1'
#
loop_
_entity.id
_entity.type
_entity.pdbx_description
1 polymer ?
#
loop_
_entity_poly.entity_id
_entity_poly.type
_entity_poly.pdbx_seq_one_letter_code
_entity_poly.pdbx_strand_id
1 'polypeptide(L)'
;MIIYISGKVTGTTDYKERFAAVEKRLKVDGHRVINPIKVCRHIQPGSPWVTYMRTCIRALTRADAIYLMRGWRKSPGARLEQQIAVALDMVIMAQEKGD
;
A
#
# COMPACT_ATOMS: atom_id res chain seq x y z
N MET A 1 1.83 10.88 11.28
CA MET A 1 0.81 9.83 11.09
C MET A 1 1.46 8.51 10.72
N ILE A 2 0.75 7.42 10.93
CA ILE A 2 1.14 6.12 10.38
C ILE A 2 0.44 5.98 9.04
N ILE A 3 1.22 5.81 7.97
CA ILE A 3 0.71 5.78 6.60
C ILE A 3 0.97 4.42 5.98
N TYR A 4 -0.08 3.80 5.45
CA TYR A 4 0.01 2.55 4.70
C TYR A 4 0.08 2.86 3.20
N ILE A 5 1.06 2.27 2.51
CA ILE A 5 1.21 2.49 1.07
C ILE A 5 0.43 1.43 0.31
N SER A 6 -0.39 1.86 -0.65
CA SER A 6 -1.18 0.95 -1.48
C SER A 6 -0.93 1.24 -2.95
N GLY A 7 -0.74 0.19 -3.74
CA GLY A 7 -0.47 0.36 -5.16
C GLY A 7 -0.42 -0.97 -5.90
N LYS A 8 -0.19 -0.87 -7.20
CA LYS A 8 -0.16 -2.03 -8.08
C LYS A 8 1.18 -2.76 -7.97
N VAL A 9 1.11 -4.06 -7.75
CA VAL A 9 2.28 -4.94 -7.71
C VAL A 9 2.26 -5.91 -8.88
N THR A 10 1.14 -6.61 -9.08
CA THR A 10 1.00 -7.63 -10.13
C THR A 10 1.17 -7.00 -11.51
N GLY A 11 2.00 -7.63 -12.34
CA GLY A 11 2.21 -7.16 -13.71
C GLY A 11 3.21 -6.03 -13.83
N THR A 12 3.93 -5.69 -12.76
CA THR A 12 5.01 -4.71 -12.81
C THR A 12 6.31 -5.36 -12.35
N THR A 13 7.44 -4.83 -12.82
CA THR A 13 8.76 -5.36 -12.47
C THR A 13 9.50 -4.45 -11.51
N ASP A 14 9.10 -3.19 -11.40
CA ASP A 14 9.78 -2.19 -10.59
C ASP A 14 9.02 -1.82 -9.32
N TYR A 15 8.09 -2.68 -8.89
CA TYR A 15 7.23 -2.33 -7.75
C TYR A 15 8.02 -2.14 -6.46
N LYS A 16 9.06 -2.95 -6.24
CA LYS A 16 9.85 -2.83 -5.01
C LYS A 16 10.50 -1.46 -4.91
N GLU A 17 11.09 -1.00 -5.99
CA GLU A 17 11.75 0.31 -6.05
C GLU A 17 10.75 1.43 -5.90
N ARG A 18 9.59 1.32 -6.52
CA ARG A 18 8.57 2.37 -6.43
C ARG A 18 8.01 2.49 -5.01
N PHE A 19 7.73 1.36 -4.37
CA PHE A 19 7.26 1.37 -2.98
C PHE A 19 8.33 1.92 -2.04
N ALA A 20 9.58 1.54 -2.27
CA ALA A 20 10.69 2.03 -1.45
C ALA A 20 10.88 3.53 -1.59
N ALA A 21 10.72 4.07 -2.79
CA ALA A 21 10.87 5.50 -3.02
C ALA A 21 9.78 6.29 -2.29
N VAL A 22 8.54 5.81 -2.33
CA VAL A 22 7.43 6.44 -1.62
C VAL A 22 7.66 6.37 -0.11
N GLU A 23 8.10 5.22 0.39
CA GLU A 23 8.40 5.06 1.81
C GLU A 23 9.44 6.09 2.27
N LYS A 24 10.52 6.23 1.50
CA LYS A 24 11.58 7.16 1.83
C LYS A 24 11.07 8.59 1.89
N ARG A 25 10.26 8.98 0.92
CA ARG A 25 9.71 10.33 0.87
C ARG A 25 8.81 10.62 2.06
N LEU A 26 7.92 9.68 2.38
CA LEU A 26 7.01 9.88 3.51
C LEU A 26 7.76 9.95 4.84
N LYS A 27 8.83 9.18 4.99
CA LYS A 27 9.66 9.22 6.19
C LYS A 27 10.39 10.56 6.33
N VAL A 28 10.87 11.12 5.23
CA VAL A 28 11.49 12.44 5.24
C VAL A 28 10.50 13.48 5.73
N ASP A 29 9.23 13.33 5.39
CA ASP A 29 8.17 14.23 5.85
C ASP A 29 7.75 13.96 7.30
N GLY A 30 8.42 13.06 8.01
CA GLY A 30 8.19 12.82 9.42
C GLY A 30 7.17 11.75 9.74
N HIS A 31 6.70 10.98 8.76
CA HIS A 31 5.69 9.96 8.99
C HIS A 31 6.30 8.60 9.30
N ARG A 32 5.55 7.77 10.00
CA ARG A 32 5.83 6.34 10.10
C ARG A 32 5.12 5.67 8.93
N VAL A 33 5.76 4.66 8.34
CA VAL A 33 5.28 4.08 7.08
C VAL A 33 5.15 2.57 7.20
N ILE A 34 4.01 2.06 6.72
CA ILE A 34 3.81 0.62 6.56
C ILE A 34 3.92 0.33 5.06
N ASN A 35 4.98 -0.39 4.68
CA ASN A 35 5.21 -0.78 3.30
C ASN A 35 4.80 -2.24 3.14
N PRO A 36 3.74 -2.54 2.36
CA PRO A 36 3.23 -3.90 2.25
C PRO A 36 4.25 -4.88 1.68
N ILE A 37 5.21 -4.42 0.90
CA ILE A 37 6.26 -5.29 0.37
C ILE A 37 7.09 -5.85 1.53
N LYS A 38 7.37 -5.03 2.54
CA LYS A 38 8.11 -5.48 3.72
C LYS A 38 7.25 -6.33 4.63
N VAL A 39 5.99 -5.98 4.79
CA VAL A 39 5.05 -6.71 5.65
C VAL A 39 4.86 -8.13 5.14
N CYS A 40 4.79 -8.31 3.82
CA CYS A 40 4.52 -9.60 3.20
C CYS A 40 5.77 -10.38 2.81
N ARG A 41 6.97 -9.89 3.15
CA ARG A 41 8.22 -10.53 2.69
C ARG A 41 8.39 -11.96 3.19
N HIS A 42 7.74 -12.32 4.29
CA HIS A 42 7.82 -13.67 4.85
C HIS A 42 6.79 -14.63 4.24
N ILE A 43 5.90 -14.14 3.41
CA ILE A 43 4.91 -14.99 2.77
C ILE A 43 5.59 -15.74 1.63
N GLN A 44 5.38 -17.06 1.60
CA GLN A 44 6.01 -17.91 0.60
C GLN A 44 5.54 -17.54 -0.80
N PRO A 45 6.47 -17.38 -1.77
CA PRO A 45 6.10 -17.08 -3.16
C PRO A 45 5.13 -18.12 -3.71
N GLY A 46 4.14 -17.66 -4.47
CA GLY A 46 3.12 -18.54 -5.01
C GLY A 46 1.93 -18.75 -4.08
N SER A 47 1.94 -18.16 -2.90
CA SER A 47 0.78 -18.23 -2.00
C SER A 47 -0.44 -17.58 -2.66
N PRO A 48 -1.66 -18.03 -2.28
CA PRO A 48 -2.88 -17.43 -2.84
C PRO A 48 -2.97 -15.94 -2.58
N TRP A 49 -3.63 -15.23 -3.49
CA TRP A 49 -3.83 -13.78 -3.36
C TRP A 49 -4.47 -13.41 -2.02
N VAL A 50 -5.44 -14.21 -1.54
CA VAL A 50 -6.10 -13.91 -0.28
C VAL A 50 -5.14 -13.94 0.90
N THR A 51 -4.07 -14.75 0.84
CA THR A 51 -3.06 -14.77 1.91
C THR A 51 -2.36 -13.42 2.02
N TYR A 52 -1.97 -12.86 0.87
CA TYR A 52 -1.36 -11.54 0.84
C TYR A 52 -2.33 -10.47 1.31
N MET A 53 -3.58 -10.52 0.84
CA MET A 53 -4.56 -9.50 1.18
C MET A 53 -4.94 -9.51 2.65
N ARG A 54 -5.06 -10.69 3.27
CA ARG A 54 -5.33 -10.75 4.70
C ARG A 54 -4.24 -10.07 5.50
N THR A 55 -2.98 -10.33 5.15
CA THR A 55 -1.83 -9.73 5.84
C THR A 55 -1.80 -8.22 5.63
N CYS A 56 -2.00 -7.78 4.38
CA CYS A 56 -1.98 -6.36 4.05
C CYS A 56 -3.13 -5.61 4.72
N ILE A 57 -4.32 -6.17 4.74
CA ILE A 57 -5.49 -5.50 5.33
C ILE A 57 -5.31 -5.37 6.84
N ARG A 58 -4.76 -6.38 7.51
CA ARG A 58 -4.44 -6.25 8.94
C ARG A 58 -3.49 -5.08 9.20
N ALA A 59 -2.47 -4.96 8.35
CA ALA A 59 -1.51 -3.87 8.49
C ALA A 59 -2.16 -2.52 8.19
N LEU A 60 -3.01 -2.46 7.16
CA LEU A 60 -3.74 -1.24 6.80
C LEU A 60 -4.56 -0.72 7.98
N THR A 61 -5.23 -1.61 8.69
CA THR A 61 -6.13 -1.19 9.78
C THR A 61 -5.38 -0.58 10.97
N ARG A 62 -4.06 -0.71 11.02
CA ARG A 62 -3.24 -0.07 12.05
C ARG A 62 -2.77 1.32 11.66
N ALA A 63 -3.04 1.75 10.44
CA ALA A 63 -2.58 3.04 9.95
C ALA A 63 -3.63 4.12 10.17
N ASP A 64 -3.18 5.37 10.14
CA ASP A 64 -4.05 6.54 10.19
C ASP A 64 -4.47 6.96 8.79
N ALA A 65 -3.65 6.66 7.80
CA ALA A 65 -3.84 7.10 6.42
C ALA A 65 -3.46 6.01 5.44
N ILE A 66 -4.05 6.07 4.27
CA ILE A 66 -3.64 5.27 3.12
C ILE A 66 -3.04 6.22 2.08
N TYR A 67 -1.91 5.81 1.48
CA TYR A 67 -1.28 6.54 0.40
C TYR A 67 -1.42 5.74 -0.89
N LEU A 68 -2.24 6.22 -1.81
CA LEU A 68 -2.55 5.54 -3.05
C LEU A 68 -1.54 5.94 -4.12
N MET A 69 -0.75 4.96 -4.58
CA MET A 69 0.27 5.19 -5.59
C MET A 69 -0.36 5.30 -6.97
N ARG A 70 0.37 5.91 -7.91
CA ARG A 70 -0.06 6.00 -9.30
C ARG A 70 -0.43 4.63 -9.82
N GLY A 71 -1.54 4.55 -10.55
CA GLY A 71 -1.99 3.29 -11.14
C GLY A 71 -2.77 2.40 -10.18
N TRP A 72 -3.06 2.86 -8.99
CA TRP A 72 -3.73 2.03 -7.99
C TRP A 72 -5.10 1.53 -8.47
N ARG A 73 -5.78 2.30 -9.31
CA ARG A 73 -7.10 1.91 -9.81
C ARG A 73 -7.06 0.67 -10.69
N LYS A 74 -5.89 0.32 -11.21
CA LYS A 74 -5.69 -0.88 -12.01
C LYS A 74 -5.36 -2.10 -11.18
N SER A 75 -5.34 -1.97 -9.85
CA SER A 75 -5.01 -3.05 -8.94
C SER A 75 -6.26 -3.42 -8.13
N PRO A 76 -6.78 -4.64 -8.27
CA PRO A 76 -7.91 -5.09 -7.45
C PRO A 76 -7.62 -5.00 -5.96
N GLY A 77 -6.39 -5.33 -5.54
CA GLY A 77 -6.00 -5.24 -4.14
C GLY A 77 -6.00 -3.82 -3.62
N ALA A 78 -5.41 -2.89 -4.40
CA ALA A 78 -5.38 -1.49 -3.99
C ALA A 78 -6.78 -0.89 -3.96
N ARG A 79 -7.65 -1.27 -4.89
CA ARG A 79 -9.04 -0.80 -4.88
C ARG A 79 -9.78 -1.27 -3.64
N LEU A 80 -9.58 -2.53 -3.25
CA LEU A 80 -10.18 -3.06 -2.03
C LEU A 80 -9.66 -2.31 -0.81
N GLU A 81 -8.36 -2.09 -0.74
CA GLU A 81 -7.76 -1.37 0.38
C GLU A 81 -8.28 0.06 0.47
N GLN A 82 -8.45 0.72 -0.66
CA GLN A 82 -9.02 2.06 -0.70
C GLN A 82 -10.45 2.06 -0.15
N GLN A 83 -11.27 1.08 -0.53
CA GLN A 83 -12.64 0.98 -0.03
C GLN A 83 -12.67 0.79 1.48
N ILE A 84 -11.77 -0.04 2.01
CA ILE A 84 -11.68 -0.26 3.45
C ILE A 84 -11.25 1.02 4.15
N ALA A 85 -10.27 1.72 3.61
CA ALA A 85 -9.80 2.96 4.20
C ALA A 85 -10.91 4.01 4.27
N VAL A 86 -11.70 4.14 3.20
CA VAL A 86 -12.85 5.06 3.18
C VAL A 86 -13.87 4.66 4.23
N ALA A 87 -14.19 3.37 4.31
CA ALA A 87 -15.19 2.88 5.25
C ALA A 87 -14.76 3.08 6.71
N LEU A 88 -13.46 3.10 6.98
CA LEU A 88 -12.92 3.27 8.32
C LEU A 88 -12.53 4.72 8.63
N ASP A 89 -12.94 5.67 7.80
CA ASP A 89 -12.65 7.09 7.99
C ASP A 89 -11.15 7.41 8.08
N MET A 90 -10.33 6.64 7.39
CA MET A 90 -8.90 6.92 7.32
C MET A 90 -8.62 8.13 6.42
N VAL A 91 -7.53 8.80 6.66
CA VAL A 91 -7.08 9.87 5.76
C VAL A 91 -6.68 9.26 4.43
N ILE A 92 -7.19 9.81 3.33
CA ILE A 92 -6.90 9.32 1.98
C ILE A 92 -5.91 10.27 1.32
N MET A 93 -4.73 9.73 0.99
CA MET A 93 -3.70 10.47 0.28
C MET A 93 -3.47 9.80 -1.06
N ALA A 94 -3.08 10.56 -2.07
CA ALA A 94 -2.82 10.02 -3.40
C ALA A 94 -1.56 10.62 -3.97
N GLN A 95 -0.80 9.80 -4.68
CA GLN A 95 0.38 10.25 -5.40
C GLN A 95 -0.09 11.13 -6.55
N GLU A 96 0.52 12.32 -6.65
CA GLU A 96 0.04 13.27 -7.60
C GLU A 96 0.39 12.98 -9.00
N LYS A 97 -0.41 13.57 -9.89
CA LYS A 97 -0.20 13.69 -11.29
C LYS A 97 0.55 12.65 -11.98
N GLY A 98 0.36 12.52 -13.24
CA GLY A 98 1.04 11.55 -14.06
C GLY A 98 0.59 10.13 -13.83
N ASP A 99 -0.50 9.96 -13.17
CA ASP A 99 -1.06 8.65 -12.92
C ASP A 99 -1.55 7.99 -14.19
#